data_ab296dd4d921560d13f0cda03c8932fe
#
_entry.id   ab296dd4d921560d13f0cda03c8932fe
#
_cell.length_a   1.000
_cell.length_b   1.000
_cell.length_c   1.000
_cell.angle_alpha   90.00
_cell.angle_beta   90.00
_cell.angle_gamma   90.00
#
_symmetry.space_group_name_H-M   'P 1'
#
loop_
_entity.id
_entity.type
_entity.pdbx_description
1 polymer ?
#
loop_
_entity_poly.entity_id
_entity_poly.type
_entity_poly.pdbx_seq_one_letter_code
_entity_poly.pdbx_strand_id
1 'polypeptide(L)'
;MDALTINEAAETTGWSPRMLRYVERVGLVEPRRSESGYRLYGPAELQRLRTLRELLAEHEIGLSDLAFARRLRHDDALRAATDDWLEARPERPEHVPVPDWLRWEQEKHSKLLAAAAAHRPTTLMETR
;
A
#
# COMPACT_ATOMS: atom_id res chain seq x y z
N MET A 1 -25.96 20.95 -10.09
CA MET A 1 -25.16 19.71 -10.06
C MET A 1 -24.39 19.65 -8.77
N ASP A 2 -24.57 18.59 -8.02
CA ASP A 2 -24.04 18.53 -6.69
C ASP A 2 -22.76 17.70 -6.60
N ALA A 3 -22.21 17.31 -7.73
CA ALA A 3 -21.02 16.47 -7.73
C ALA A 3 -20.16 16.77 -8.94
N LEU A 4 -18.86 16.51 -8.78
CA LEU A 4 -17.87 16.78 -9.82
C LEU A 4 -17.46 15.46 -10.47
N THR A 5 -17.07 15.56 -11.75
CA THR A 5 -16.41 14.45 -12.42
C THR A 5 -15.00 14.30 -11.86
N ILE A 6 -14.32 13.21 -12.23
CA ILE A 6 -12.96 12.98 -11.75
C ILE A 6 -12.01 14.09 -12.23
N ASN A 7 -12.21 14.59 -13.45
CA ASN A 7 -11.34 15.66 -13.96
C ASN A 7 -11.58 16.97 -13.22
N GLU A 8 -12.85 17.27 -12.94
CA GLU A 8 -13.19 18.46 -12.18
C GLU A 8 -12.70 18.36 -10.75
N ALA A 9 -12.80 17.17 -10.15
CA ALA A 9 -12.29 16.95 -8.80
C ALA A 9 -10.78 17.11 -8.77
N ALA A 10 -10.09 16.62 -9.79
CA ALA A 10 -8.65 16.75 -9.87
C ALA A 10 -8.23 18.22 -9.89
N GLU A 11 -8.94 19.02 -10.70
CA GLU A 11 -8.65 20.45 -10.77
C GLU A 11 -8.91 21.15 -9.44
N THR A 12 -9.97 20.74 -8.77
CA THR A 12 -10.36 21.37 -7.51
C THR A 12 -9.40 21.02 -6.37
N THR A 13 -8.98 19.76 -6.30
CA THR A 13 -8.23 19.26 -5.17
C THR A 13 -6.71 19.29 -5.36
N GLY A 14 -6.25 19.36 -6.61
CA GLY A 14 -4.84 19.25 -6.91
C GLY A 14 -4.34 17.82 -7.01
N TRP A 15 -5.18 16.84 -6.70
CA TRP A 15 -4.85 15.44 -6.94
C TRP A 15 -4.98 15.13 -8.43
N SER A 16 -4.07 14.34 -8.97
CA SER A 16 -4.21 13.94 -10.38
C SER A 16 -5.32 12.89 -10.48
N PRO A 17 -5.95 12.76 -11.67
CA PRO A 17 -6.94 11.69 -11.86
C PRO A 17 -6.38 10.31 -11.55
N ARG A 18 -5.10 10.08 -11.89
CA ARG A 18 -4.45 8.81 -11.59
C ARG A 18 -4.41 8.55 -10.08
N MET A 19 -4.05 9.56 -9.31
CA MET A 19 -3.99 9.42 -7.85
C MET A 19 -5.39 9.25 -7.26
N LEU A 20 -6.39 9.92 -7.82
CA LEU A 20 -7.76 9.75 -7.35
C LEU A 20 -8.24 8.32 -7.57
N ARG A 21 -7.85 7.71 -8.70
CA ARG A 21 -8.19 6.31 -8.94
C ARG A 21 -7.46 5.38 -7.97
N TYR A 22 -6.21 5.70 -7.65
CA TYR A 22 -5.46 4.91 -6.67
C TYR A 22 -6.11 5.00 -5.29
N VAL A 23 -6.49 6.21 -4.87
CA VAL A 23 -7.13 6.44 -3.58
C VAL A 23 -8.43 5.64 -3.47
N GLU A 24 -9.19 5.55 -4.55
CA GLU A 24 -10.39 4.72 -4.58
C GLU A 24 -10.04 3.24 -4.50
N ARG A 25 -9.05 2.81 -5.29
CA ARG A 25 -8.70 1.40 -5.35
C ARG A 25 -8.28 0.85 -3.99
N VAL A 26 -7.57 1.65 -3.20
CA VAL A 26 -7.13 1.22 -1.87
C VAL A 26 -8.17 1.53 -0.79
N GLY A 27 -9.33 2.09 -1.17
CA GLY A 27 -10.45 2.24 -0.26
C GLY A 27 -10.39 3.43 0.67
N LEU A 28 -9.57 4.43 0.38
CA LEU A 28 -9.45 5.60 1.26
C LEU A 28 -10.56 6.61 1.02
N VAL A 29 -10.92 6.86 -0.24
CA VAL A 29 -12.04 7.73 -0.60
C VAL A 29 -12.75 7.08 -1.78
N GLU A 30 -14.04 6.78 -1.60
CA GLU A 30 -14.81 6.09 -2.62
C GLU A 30 -15.88 7.02 -3.17
N PRO A 31 -15.74 7.46 -4.41
CA PRO A 31 -16.77 8.31 -5.01
C PRO A 31 -18.03 7.52 -5.33
N ARG A 32 -19.15 8.23 -5.40
CA ARG A 32 -20.37 7.61 -5.88
C ARG A 32 -20.25 7.42 -7.39
N ARG A 33 -21.18 6.65 -7.96
CA ARG A 33 -21.22 6.41 -9.39
C ARG A 33 -22.50 6.93 -9.96
N SER A 34 -22.43 7.52 -11.16
CA SER A 34 -23.63 7.88 -11.90
C SER A 34 -24.27 6.61 -12.45
N GLU A 35 -25.45 6.75 -13.03
CA GLU A 35 -26.11 5.61 -13.66
C GLU A 35 -25.28 5.03 -14.78
N SER A 36 -24.47 5.86 -15.42
CA SER A 36 -23.59 5.43 -16.51
C SER A 36 -22.26 4.87 -16.00
N GLY A 37 -22.04 4.85 -14.68
CA GLY A 37 -20.83 4.30 -14.11
C GLY A 37 -19.69 5.29 -13.91
N TYR A 38 -19.93 6.58 -14.16
CA TYR A 38 -18.89 7.59 -13.96
C TYR A 38 -18.74 7.94 -12.49
N ARG A 39 -17.51 8.27 -12.09
CA ARG A 39 -17.22 8.69 -10.72
C ARG A 39 -17.81 10.07 -10.46
N LEU A 40 -18.43 10.23 -9.30
CA LEU A 40 -19.02 11.50 -8.87
C LEU A 40 -18.47 11.88 -7.50
N TYR A 41 -17.83 13.05 -7.44
CA TYR A 41 -17.22 13.56 -6.22
C TYR A 41 -18.07 14.71 -5.68
N GLY A 42 -18.80 14.43 -4.60
CA GLY A 42 -19.62 15.46 -3.95
C GLY A 42 -18.86 16.13 -2.81
N PRO A 43 -19.56 16.98 -2.04
CA PRO A 43 -18.91 17.70 -0.94
C PRO A 43 -18.23 16.80 0.08
N ALA A 44 -18.83 15.65 0.39
CA ALA A 44 -18.25 14.74 1.38
C ALA A 44 -16.94 14.15 0.88
N GLU A 45 -16.90 13.74 -0.40
CA GLU A 45 -15.71 13.20 -0.98
C GLU A 45 -14.60 14.25 -1.07
N LEU A 46 -14.97 15.47 -1.44
CA LEU A 46 -14.00 16.56 -1.52
C LEU A 46 -13.42 16.89 -0.14
N GLN A 47 -14.26 16.87 0.88
CA GLN A 47 -13.78 17.10 2.24
C GLN A 47 -12.80 16.02 2.66
N ARG A 48 -13.13 14.76 2.39
CA ARG A 48 -12.22 13.68 2.74
C ARG A 48 -10.89 13.80 2.00
N LEU A 49 -10.92 14.22 0.73
CA LEU A 49 -9.68 14.40 -0.01
C LEU A 49 -8.85 15.54 0.58
N ARG A 50 -9.49 16.61 1.02
CA ARG A 50 -8.79 17.72 1.65
C ARG A 50 -8.16 17.30 2.97
N THR A 51 -8.93 16.64 3.83
CA THR A 51 -8.42 16.21 5.13
C THR A 51 -7.38 15.10 4.98
N LEU A 52 -7.49 14.28 3.93
CA LEU A 52 -6.48 13.28 3.64
C LEU A 52 -5.14 13.96 3.34
N ARG A 53 -5.16 14.99 2.48
CA ARG A 53 -3.93 15.71 2.16
C ARG A 53 -3.32 16.34 3.41
N GLU A 54 -4.17 16.92 4.25
CA GLU A 54 -3.70 17.53 5.50
C GLU A 54 -3.05 16.50 6.42
N LEU A 55 -3.66 15.32 6.53
CA LEU A 55 -3.13 14.25 7.35
C LEU A 55 -1.76 13.79 6.87
N LEU A 56 -1.64 13.57 5.56
CA LEU A 56 -0.38 13.12 5.00
C LEU A 56 0.74 14.16 5.21
N ALA A 57 0.41 15.43 5.02
CA ALA A 57 1.39 16.49 5.19
C ALA A 57 1.79 16.67 6.65
N GLU A 58 0.81 16.64 7.54
CA GLU A 58 1.06 16.85 8.95
C GLU A 58 1.98 15.80 9.55
N HIS A 59 1.80 14.55 9.13
CA HIS A 59 2.55 13.43 9.69
C HIS A 59 3.66 12.93 8.77
N GLU A 60 3.85 13.59 7.64
CA GLU A 60 4.91 13.25 6.69
C GLU A 60 4.86 11.79 6.27
N ILE A 61 3.66 11.31 5.96
CA ILE A 61 3.45 9.94 5.49
C ILE A 61 2.87 9.96 4.09
N GLY A 62 2.95 8.83 3.41
CA GLY A 62 2.43 8.69 2.05
C GLY A 62 1.13 7.94 2.01
N LEU A 63 0.51 7.94 0.83
CA LEU A 63 -0.76 7.22 0.62
C LEU A 63 -0.60 5.73 0.86
N SER A 64 0.53 5.16 0.48
CA SER A 64 0.74 3.72 0.68
C SER A 64 0.80 3.37 2.16
N ASP A 65 1.35 4.26 2.99
CA ASP A 65 1.37 4.03 4.43
C ASP A 65 -0.03 3.96 4.99
N LEU A 66 -0.89 4.87 4.55
CA LEU A 66 -2.26 4.92 5.03
C LEU A 66 -3.08 3.76 4.50
N ALA A 67 -2.83 3.37 3.25
CA ALA A 67 -3.48 2.21 2.66
C ALA A 67 -3.12 0.94 3.44
N PHE A 68 -1.86 0.81 3.84
CA PHE A 68 -1.42 -0.32 4.66
C PHE A 68 -2.09 -0.30 6.03
N ALA A 69 -2.14 0.87 6.67
CA ALA A 69 -2.80 1.01 7.96
C ALA A 69 -4.27 0.59 7.88
N ARG A 70 -4.95 0.98 6.80
CA ARG A 70 -6.33 0.58 6.60
C ARG A 70 -6.46 -0.92 6.44
N ARG A 71 -5.55 -1.52 5.68
CA ARG A 71 -5.56 -2.96 5.47
C ARG A 71 -5.34 -3.70 6.77
N LEU A 72 -4.46 -3.20 7.64
CA LEU A 72 -4.22 -3.82 8.94
C LEU A 72 -5.49 -3.88 9.78
N ARG A 73 -6.35 -2.86 9.67
CA ARG A 73 -7.58 -2.81 10.45
C ARG A 73 -8.60 -3.84 10.01
N HIS A 74 -8.48 -4.33 8.77
CA HIS A 74 -9.47 -5.25 8.19
C HIS A 74 -8.90 -6.62 7.86
N ASP A 75 -7.67 -6.89 8.25
CA ASP A 75 -7.00 -8.15 7.94
C ASP A 75 -6.27 -8.62 9.20
N ASP A 76 -6.95 -9.45 9.97
CA ASP A 76 -6.41 -9.91 11.25
C ASP A 76 -5.17 -10.77 11.07
N ALA A 77 -5.12 -11.57 10.01
CA ALA A 77 -3.96 -12.43 9.76
C ALA A 77 -2.73 -11.58 9.45
N LEU A 78 -2.91 -10.54 8.63
CA LEU A 78 -1.81 -9.64 8.31
C LEU A 78 -1.35 -8.91 9.56
N ARG A 79 -2.28 -8.44 10.38
CA ARG A 79 -1.93 -7.72 11.61
C ARG A 79 -1.13 -8.61 12.54
N ALA A 80 -1.57 -9.85 12.72
CA ALA A 80 -0.87 -10.79 13.59
C ALA A 80 0.54 -11.08 13.07
N ALA A 81 0.67 -11.31 11.77
CA ALA A 81 1.98 -11.57 11.18
C ALA A 81 2.91 -10.37 11.30
N THR A 82 2.36 -9.17 11.12
CA THR A 82 3.13 -7.93 11.25
C THR A 82 3.60 -7.74 12.68
N ASP A 83 2.70 -7.91 13.64
CA ASP A 83 3.05 -7.78 15.05
C ASP A 83 4.11 -8.81 15.45
N ASP A 84 3.94 -10.04 15.00
CA ASP A 84 4.91 -11.10 15.30
C ASP A 84 6.29 -10.74 14.79
N TRP A 85 6.36 -10.23 13.57
CA TRP A 85 7.65 -9.86 13.00
C TRP A 85 8.28 -8.68 13.72
N LEU A 86 7.47 -7.68 14.08
CA LEU A 86 7.98 -6.50 14.77
C LEU A 86 8.53 -6.84 16.14
N GLU A 87 7.95 -7.84 16.80
CA GLU A 87 8.36 -8.24 18.13
C GLU A 87 9.41 -9.34 18.15
N ALA A 88 9.65 -9.96 17.00
CA ALA A 88 10.59 -11.06 16.92
C ALA A 88 12.03 -10.58 17.11
N ARG A 89 12.83 -11.43 17.72
CA ARG A 89 14.25 -11.15 17.89
C ARG A 89 15.05 -12.14 17.08
N PRO A 90 16.11 -11.69 16.42
CA PRO A 90 16.95 -12.62 15.66
C PRO A 90 17.54 -13.68 16.60
N GLU A 91 17.46 -14.92 16.18
CA GLU A 91 18.00 -16.03 16.95
C GLU A 91 18.75 -16.98 16.06
N ARG A 92 19.93 -17.38 16.53
CA ARG A 92 20.71 -18.37 15.81
C ARG A 92 20.01 -19.72 15.90
N PRO A 93 19.81 -20.43 14.77
CA PRO A 93 19.26 -21.78 14.83
C PRO A 93 20.14 -22.69 15.67
N GLU A 94 19.52 -23.56 16.47
CA GLU A 94 20.27 -24.40 17.41
C GLU A 94 21.26 -25.31 16.71
N HIS A 95 20.92 -25.81 15.54
CA HIS A 95 21.77 -26.74 14.79
C HIS A 95 22.89 -26.05 14.03
N VAL A 96 22.99 -24.72 14.12
CA VAL A 96 24.02 -23.95 13.38
C VAL A 96 24.99 -23.34 14.37
N PRO A 97 26.30 -23.75 14.32
CA PRO A 97 27.30 -23.14 15.19
C PRO A 97 27.48 -21.66 14.95
N VAL A 98 27.88 -20.93 15.98
CA VAL A 98 28.04 -19.47 15.90
C VAL A 98 28.90 -19.05 14.71
N PRO A 99 30.06 -19.63 14.45
CA PRO A 99 30.90 -19.16 13.33
C PRO A 99 30.29 -19.44 11.96
N ASP A 100 29.29 -20.30 11.89
CA ASP A 100 28.66 -20.66 10.61
C ASP A 100 27.36 -19.93 10.36
N TRP A 101 26.89 -19.15 11.30
CA TRP A 101 25.59 -18.51 11.21
C TRP A 101 25.51 -17.54 10.04
N LEU A 102 26.53 -16.73 9.82
CA LEU A 102 26.54 -15.79 8.70
C LEU A 102 26.42 -16.51 7.36
N ARG A 103 27.21 -17.56 7.16
CA ARG A 103 27.16 -18.34 5.93
C ARG A 103 25.81 -18.99 5.75
N TRP A 104 25.25 -19.50 6.84
CA TRP A 104 23.93 -20.13 6.81
C TRP A 104 22.87 -19.13 6.34
N GLU A 105 22.91 -17.90 6.86
CA GLU A 105 21.98 -16.88 6.43
C GLU A 105 22.19 -16.50 4.97
N GLN A 106 23.43 -16.39 4.54
CA GLN A 106 23.72 -16.07 3.15
C GLN A 106 23.15 -17.13 2.22
N GLU A 107 23.25 -18.40 2.60
CA GLU A 107 22.69 -19.49 1.80
C GLU A 107 21.17 -19.42 1.75
N LYS A 108 20.54 -19.09 2.88
CA LYS A 108 19.09 -18.94 2.89
C LYS A 108 18.63 -17.83 1.96
N HIS A 109 19.33 -16.70 1.99
CA HIS A 109 19.01 -15.59 1.10
C HIS A 109 19.22 -15.96 -0.36
N SER A 110 20.29 -16.68 -0.66
CA SER A 110 20.55 -17.10 -2.04
C SER A 110 19.44 -17.98 -2.57
N LYS A 111 18.95 -18.91 -1.76
CA LYS A 111 17.85 -19.78 -2.16
C LYS A 111 16.57 -18.99 -2.36
N LEU A 112 16.31 -18.05 -1.48
CA LEU A 112 15.12 -17.21 -1.56
C LEU A 112 15.13 -16.37 -2.83
N LEU A 113 16.27 -15.76 -3.15
CA LEU A 113 16.41 -14.94 -4.34
C LEU A 113 16.27 -15.76 -5.63
N ALA A 114 16.83 -16.97 -5.63
CA ALA A 114 16.71 -17.86 -6.78
C ALA A 114 15.25 -18.26 -7.00
N ALA A 115 14.53 -18.56 -5.93
CA ALA A 115 13.12 -18.92 -6.02
C ALA A 115 12.30 -17.74 -6.52
N ALA A 116 12.59 -16.53 -6.02
CA ALA A 116 11.88 -15.35 -6.44
C ALA A 116 12.12 -15.05 -7.92
N ALA A 117 13.36 -15.20 -8.38
CA ALA A 117 13.69 -14.99 -9.78
C ALA A 117 12.98 -15.98 -10.68
N ALA A 118 12.86 -17.24 -10.25
CA ALA A 118 12.20 -18.28 -11.03
C ALA A 118 10.71 -18.04 -11.16
N HIS A 119 10.11 -17.31 -10.20
CA HIS A 119 8.66 -17.05 -10.22
C HIS A 119 8.32 -15.63 -10.65
N ARG A 120 9.30 -14.82 -11.03
CA ARG A 120 9.04 -13.44 -11.43
C ARG A 120 8.32 -13.41 -12.76
N PRO A 121 7.19 -12.70 -12.85
CA PRO A 121 6.51 -12.52 -14.14
C PRO A 121 7.38 -11.72 -15.09
N THR A 122 7.35 -12.12 -16.37
CA THR A 122 8.14 -11.42 -17.40
C THR A 122 7.74 -9.96 -17.50
N THR A 123 6.45 -9.66 -17.35
CA THR A 123 5.95 -8.31 -17.49
C THR A 123 6.56 -7.33 -16.49
N LEU A 124 6.98 -7.82 -15.34
CA LEU A 124 7.59 -6.93 -14.34
C LEU A 124 8.91 -6.37 -14.82
N MET A 125 9.60 -7.09 -15.66
CA MET A 125 10.88 -6.62 -16.16
C MET A 125 10.72 -5.50 -17.17
N GLU A 126 9.58 -5.41 -17.80
CA GLU A 126 9.31 -4.41 -18.82
C GLU A 126 8.89 -3.06 -18.25
N THR A 127 8.54 -3.01 -17.00
CA THR A 127 8.08 -1.78 -16.35
C THR A 127 9.23 -0.93 -15.82
N ARG A 128 10.45 -1.36 -16.02
CA ARG A 128 11.62 -0.70 -15.45
C ARG A 128 12.10 0.47 -16.27
#